data_49b5ae846017c729b48b586328ad8507
#
_entry.id   49b5ae846017c729b48b586328ad8507
#
_cell.length_a   1.000
_cell.length_b   1.000
_cell.length_c   1.000
_cell.angle_alpha   90.00
_cell.angle_beta   90.00
_cell.angle_gamma   90.00
#
_symmetry.space_group_name_H-M   'P 1'
#
loop_
_entity.id
_entity.type
_entity.pdbx_description
1 polymer ?
#
loop_
_entity_poly.entity_id
_entity_poly.type
_entity_poly.pdbx_seq_one_letter_code
_entity_poly.pdbx_strand_id
1 'polypeptide(L)'
;MDISKEDAVAHLAKWHDADTTVRAVYTTVTGNSSIVGKISDLSPAAIKIAGSGSAMLLYFRATSSFDYKDARQVPTEANKDRVNKYPTVIDIKFGNGDRVVIAEYFSG
;
A
#
# COMPACT_ATOMS: atom_id res chain seq x y z
N MET A 1 10.54 -7.24 -3.80
CA MET A 1 10.31 -8.67 -4.13
C MET A 1 8.93 -8.81 -4.74
N ASP A 2 8.86 -9.34 -5.94
CA ASP A 2 7.58 -9.59 -6.59
C ASP A 2 6.81 -10.69 -5.84
N ILE A 3 5.54 -10.44 -5.61
CA ILE A 3 4.65 -11.38 -4.92
C ILE A 3 3.39 -11.59 -5.76
N SER A 4 2.66 -12.67 -5.47
CA SER A 4 1.38 -12.93 -6.12
C SER A 4 0.30 -11.98 -5.59
N LYS A 5 -0.81 -11.89 -6.31
CA LYS A 5 -1.99 -11.15 -5.84
C LYS A 5 -2.49 -11.72 -4.52
N GLU A 6 -2.50 -13.04 -4.38
CA GLU A 6 -2.94 -13.72 -3.16
C GLU A 6 -2.06 -13.32 -1.97
N ASP A 7 -0.75 -13.27 -2.16
CA ASP A 7 0.18 -12.86 -1.11
C ASP A 7 -0.01 -11.38 -0.77
N ALA A 8 -0.20 -10.52 -1.76
CA ALA A 8 -0.46 -9.10 -1.55
C ALA A 8 -1.74 -8.89 -0.74
N VAL A 9 -2.83 -9.57 -1.11
CA VAL A 9 -4.10 -9.50 -0.39
C VAL A 9 -3.93 -10.01 1.05
N ALA A 10 -3.13 -11.04 1.25
CA ALA A 10 -2.86 -11.56 2.60
C ALA A 10 -2.13 -10.54 3.47
N HIS A 11 -1.15 -9.81 2.92
CA HIS A 11 -0.48 -8.71 3.64
C HIS A 11 -1.45 -7.59 3.98
N LEU A 12 -2.28 -7.20 3.03
CA LEU A 12 -3.28 -6.14 3.25
C LEU A 12 -4.30 -6.57 4.29
N ALA A 13 -4.70 -7.84 4.30
CA ALA A 13 -5.63 -8.39 5.29
C ALA A 13 -5.03 -8.34 6.70
N LYS A 14 -3.74 -8.58 6.86
CA LYS A 14 -3.06 -8.44 8.15
C LYS A 14 -3.14 -7.01 8.66
N TRP A 15 -2.91 -6.04 7.80
CA TRP A 15 -3.03 -4.63 8.16
C TRP A 15 -4.47 -4.27 8.52
N HIS A 16 -5.45 -4.78 7.78
CA HIS A 16 -6.86 -4.58 8.06
C HIS A 16 -7.25 -5.15 9.45
N ASP A 17 -6.85 -6.40 9.72
CA ASP A 17 -7.20 -7.08 10.96
C ASP A 17 -6.52 -6.44 12.17
N ALA A 18 -5.32 -5.92 12.00
CA ALA A 18 -4.57 -5.24 13.05
C ALA A 18 -4.97 -3.75 13.21
N ASP A 19 -5.92 -3.27 12.42
CA ASP A 19 -6.36 -1.87 12.42
C ASP A 19 -5.19 -0.90 12.16
N THR A 20 -4.28 -1.31 11.28
CA THR A 20 -3.06 -0.57 10.97
C THR A 20 -3.39 0.68 10.16
N THR A 21 -2.81 1.82 10.55
CA THR A 21 -2.86 3.02 9.74
C THR A 21 -1.91 2.87 8.56
N VAL A 22 -2.37 3.20 7.36
CA VAL A 22 -1.59 3.12 6.13
C VAL A 22 -1.59 4.46 5.40
N ARG A 23 -0.57 4.68 4.61
CA ARG A 23 -0.53 5.77 3.64
C ARG A 23 -0.54 5.16 2.24
N ALA A 24 -1.46 5.63 1.41
CA ALA A 24 -1.55 5.21 0.02
C ALA A 24 -1.27 6.41 -0.88
N VAL A 25 -0.39 6.24 -1.86
CA VAL A 25 -0.08 7.25 -2.87
C VAL A 25 -0.42 6.67 -4.23
N TYR A 26 -1.43 7.20 -4.88
CA TYR A 26 -1.87 6.80 -6.22
C TYR A 26 -1.24 7.74 -7.25
N THR A 27 -0.51 7.18 -8.19
CA THR A 27 0.21 7.94 -9.22
C THR A 27 -0.30 7.57 -10.60
N THR A 28 -0.63 8.59 -11.39
CA THR A 28 -1.01 8.45 -12.79
C THR A 28 -0.08 9.31 -13.66
N VAL A 29 -0.26 9.26 -14.98
CA VAL A 29 0.54 10.09 -15.90
C VAL A 29 0.28 11.58 -15.74
N THR A 30 -0.85 11.97 -15.13
CA THR A 30 -1.25 13.38 -14.99
C THR A 30 -1.04 13.93 -13.58
N GLY A 31 -0.62 13.08 -12.62
CA GLY A 31 -0.39 13.53 -11.25
C GLY A 31 -0.53 12.43 -10.23
N ASN A 32 -0.65 12.82 -8.97
CA ASN A 32 -0.82 11.86 -7.89
C ASN A 32 -1.81 12.38 -6.85
N SER A 33 -2.32 11.45 -6.03
CA SER A 33 -3.11 11.76 -4.86
C SER A 33 -2.71 10.81 -3.74
N SER A 34 -2.88 11.25 -2.50
CA SER A 34 -2.51 10.44 -1.34
C SER A 34 -3.57 10.52 -0.26
N ILE A 35 -3.63 9.46 0.55
CA ILE A 35 -4.53 9.38 1.69
C ILE A 35 -3.80 8.68 2.83
N VAL A 36 -4.05 9.14 4.05
CA VAL A 36 -3.65 8.45 5.27
C VAL A 36 -4.92 8.00 5.98
N GLY A 37 -5.02 6.72 6.25
CA GLY A 37 -6.22 6.16 6.86
C GLY A 37 -6.08 4.68 7.12
N LYS A 38 -7.21 3.98 7.14
CA LYS A 38 -7.25 2.55 7.42
C LYS A 38 -7.95 1.81 6.31
N ILE A 39 -7.57 0.56 6.11
CA ILE A 39 -8.26 -0.30 5.16
C ILE A 39 -9.65 -0.58 5.73
N SER A 40 -10.69 -0.09 5.05
CA SER A 40 -12.07 -0.23 5.51
C SER A 40 -12.78 -1.41 4.86
N ASP A 41 -12.32 -1.84 3.69
CA ASP A 41 -12.89 -2.98 2.97
C ASP A 41 -11.80 -3.60 2.09
N LEU A 42 -11.81 -4.92 2.01
CA LEU A 42 -10.80 -5.66 1.24
C LEU A 42 -11.41 -6.94 0.70
N SER A 43 -11.21 -7.16 -0.59
CA SER A 43 -11.57 -8.41 -1.26
C SER A 43 -10.48 -8.78 -2.27
N PRO A 44 -10.53 -9.97 -2.88
CA PRO A 44 -9.58 -10.30 -3.95
C PRO A 44 -9.69 -9.41 -5.17
N ALA A 45 -10.77 -8.62 -5.29
CA ALA A 45 -11.02 -7.77 -6.45
C ALA A 45 -10.74 -6.29 -6.18
N ALA A 46 -10.77 -5.84 -4.91
CA ALA A 46 -10.69 -4.41 -4.61
C ALA A 46 -10.26 -4.15 -3.17
N ILE A 47 -9.72 -2.95 -2.94
CA ILE A 47 -9.40 -2.44 -1.61
C ILE A 47 -9.96 -1.02 -1.46
N LYS A 48 -10.50 -0.73 -0.29
CA LYS A 48 -10.95 0.61 0.08
C LYS A 48 -10.17 1.09 1.30
N ILE A 49 -9.61 2.29 1.20
CA ILE A 49 -8.88 2.94 2.29
C ILE A 49 -9.65 4.19 2.66
N ALA A 50 -10.03 4.30 3.91
CA ALA A 50 -10.81 5.43 4.41
C ALA A 50 -9.97 6.28 5.36
N GLY A 51 -9.87 7.57 5.05
CA GLY A 51 -9.26 8.56 5.91
C GLY A 51 -10.31 9.49 6.51
N SER A 52 -9.84 10.56 7.15
CA SER A 52 -10.73 11.57 7.71
C SER A 52 -11.30 12.44 6.57
N GLY A 53 -12.56 12.25 6.26
CA GLY A 53 -13.26 13.03 5.24
C GLY A 53 -12.99 12.62 3.80
N SER A 54 -12.27 11.51 3.57
CA SER A 54 -12.00 11.03 2.22
C SER A 54 -11.83 9.52 2.20
N ALA A 55 -11.90 8.94 1.00
CA ALA A 55 -11.69 7.51 0.80
C ALA A 55 -11.07 7.25 -0.57
N MET A 56 -10.33 6.16 -0.68
CA MET A 56 -9.72 5.71 -1.93
C MET A 56 -10.18 4.28 -2.20
N LEU A 57 -10.82 4.06 -3.35
CA LEU A 57 -11.28 2.73 -3.77
C LEU A 57 -10.48 2.30 -5.00
N LEU A 58 -9.83 1.15 -4.90
CA LEU A 58 -8.95 0.64 -5.94
C LEU A 58 -9.39 -0.75 -6.36
N TYR A 59 -9.53 -0.96 -7.68
CA TYR A 59 -9.88 -2.26 -8.25
C TYR A 59 -8.64 -2.93 -8.79
N PHE A 60 -8.39 -4.17 -8.37
CA PHE A 60 -7.28 -4.97 -8.89
C PHE A 60 -7.63 -5.49 -10.28
N ARG A 61 -6.72 -5.29 -11.24
CA ARG A 61 -6.90 -5.74 -12.62
C ARG A 61 -6.14 -7.04 -12.84
N ALA A 62 -6.54 -7.80 -13.87
CA ALA A 62 -5.84 -9.02 -14.24
C ALA A 62 -4.37 -8.77 -14.60
N THR A 63 -4.07 -7.56 -15.13
CA THR A 63 -2.71 -7.15 -15.49
C THR A 63 -1.92 -6.53 -14.35
N SER A 64 -2.49 -6.46 -13.15
CA SER A 64 -1.80 -5.86 -11.99
C SER A 64 -0.64 -6.73 -11.55
N SER A 65 0.45 -6.07 -11.17
CA SER A 65 1.59 -6.72 -10.53
C SER A 65 1.82 -6.13 -9.15
N PHE A 66 2.41 -6.93 -8.25
CA PHE A 66 2.54 -6.59 -6.84
C PHE A 66 3.98 -6.78 -6.40
N ASP A 67 4.49 -5.83 -5.62
CA ASP A 67 5.83 -5.91 -5.04
C ASP A 67 5.73 -5.59 -3.54
N TYR A 68 6.42 -6.38 -2.73
CA TYR A 68 6.46 -6.21 -1.28
C TYR A 68 7.88 -5.86 -0.84
N LYS A 69 7.98 -4.84 0.00
CA LYS A 69 9.27 -4.41 0.55
C LYS A 69 9.14 -4.25 2.07
N ASP A 70 10.14 -4.77 2.77
CA ASP A 70 10.27 -4.57 4.21
C ASP A 70 11.63 -3.93 4.48
N ALA A 71 11.63 -2.64 4.78
CA ALA A 71 12.84 -1.87 5.01
C ALA A 71 13.62 -2.34 6.23
N ARG A 72 12.97 -3.05 7.17
CA ARG A 72 13.61 -3.58 8.37
C ARG A 72 14.55 -4.75 8.06
N GLN A 73 14.36 -5.42 6.92
CA GLN A 73 15.20 -6.56 6.52
C GLN A 73 16.56 -6.11 5.99
N VAL A 74 16.65 -4.88 5.48
CA VAL A 74 17.88 -4.32 4.94
C VAL A 74 18.05 -2.88 5.45
N PRO A 75 18.29 -2.70 6.77
CA PRO A 75 18.42 -1.34 7.32
C PRO A 75 19.73 -0.71 6.88
N THR A 76 19.66 0.53 6.40
CA THR A 76 20.81 1.34 6.03
C THR A 76 20.63 2.74 6.60
N GLU A 77 21.71 3.53 6.66
CA GLU A 77 21.62 4.93 7.07
C GLU A 77 20.66 5.71 6.15
N ALA A 78 20.66 5.37 4.87
CA ALA A 78 19.81 6.07 3.89
C ALA A 78 18.32 5.84 4.11
N ASN A 79 17.92 4.69 4.69
CA ASN A 79 16.51 4.35 4.89
C ASN A 79 16.09 4.33 6.37
N LYS A 80 16.92 4.85 7.26
CA LYS A 80 16.68 4.82 8.71
C LYS A 80 15.33 5.43 9.10
N ASP A 81 15.02 6.61 8.57
CA ASP A 81 13.74 7.27 8.84
C ASP A 81 12.58 6.49 8.25
N ARG A 82 12.81 5.89 7.11
CA ARG A 82 11.83 5.08 6.40
C ARG A 82 11.48 3.81 7.16
N VAL A 83 12.47 3.16 7.78
CA VAL A 83 12.26 1.98 8.63
C VAL A 83 11.33 2.31 9.79
N ASN A 84 11.46 3.50 10.38
CA ASN A 84 10.64 3.91 11.51
C ASN A 84 9.23 4.34 11.11
N LYS A 85 9.08 4.98 9.95
CA LYS A 85 7.82 5.59 9.54
C LYS A 85 7.03 4.71 8.55
N TYR A 86 7.73 4.04 7.65
CA TYR A 86 7.14 3.21 6.60
C TYR A 86 7.88 1.87 6.52
N PRO A 87 7.75 1.02 7.55
CA PRO A 87 8.59 -0.21 7.60
C PRO A 87 8.24 -1.21 6.52
N THR A 88 6.97 -1.34 6.13
CA THR A 88 6.56 -2.28 5.08
C THR A 88 5.72 -1.56 4.04
N VAL A 89 5.89 -1.96 2.78
CA VAL A 89 5.29 -1.29 1.62
C VAL A 89 4.82 -2.34 0.63
N ILE A 90 3.62 -2.16 0.10
CA ILE A 90 3.12 -2.90 -1.06
C ILE A 90 2.97 -1.91 -2.22
N ASP A 91 3.63 -2.22 -3.34
CA ASP A 91 3.61 -1.43 -4.56
C ASP A 91 2.78 -2.19 -5.59
N ILE A 92 1.72 -1.57 -6.09
CA ILE A 92 0.80 -2.18 -7.05
C ILE A 92 0.87 -1.40 -8.36
N LYS A 93 1.26 -2.08 -9.44
CA LYS A 93 1.24 -1.53 -10.80
C LYS A 93 0.05 -2.14 -11.53
N PHE A 94 -0.81 -1.30 -12.07
CA PHE A 94 -2.08 -1.76 -12.64
C PHE A 94 -1.99 -2.20 -14.11
N GLY A 95 -0.83 -2.05 -14.75
CA GLY A 95 -0.63 -2.46 -16.13
C GLY A 95 -1.07 -1.44 -17.17
N ASN A 96 -1.65 -0.32 -16.75
CA ASN A 96 -2.08 0.77 -17.63
C ASN A 96 -1.27 2.06 -17.43
N GLY A 97 -0.16 1.97 -16.70
CA GLY A 97 0.66 3.13 -16.34
C GLY A 97 0.36 3.70 -14.97
N ASP A 98 -0.75 3.32 -14.37
CA ASP A 98 -1.11 3.74 -13.00
C ASP A 98 -0.43 2.85 -11.96
N ARG A 99 -0.21 3.43 -10.78
CA ARG A 99 0.49 2.77 -9.68
C ARG A 99 -0.03 3.28 -8.36
N VAL A 100 -0.15 2.39 -7.37
CA VAL A 100 -0.39 2.80 -5.99
C VAL A 100 0.66 2.17 -5.09
N VAL A 101 1.16 2.95 -4.14
CA VAL A 101 2.08 2.50 -3.09
C VAL A 101 1.33 2.60 -1.78
N ILE A 102 1.16 1.46 -1.10
CA ILE A 102 0.46 1.39 0.19
C ILE A 102 1.50 0.97 1.23
N ALA A 103 1.71 1.81 2.23
CA ALA A 103 2.72 1.59 3.26
C ALA A 103 2.09 1.63 4.65
N GLU A 104 2.60 0.78 5.57
CA GLU A 104 2.34 0.99 6.98
C GLU A 104 2.81 2.39 7.36
N TYR A 105 2.03 3.10 8.15
CA TYR A 105 2.35 4.47 8.53
C TYR A 105 2.31 4.62 10.06
N PHE A 106 3.44 4.94 10.62
CA PHE A 106 3.56 5.26 12.04
C PHE A 106 3.76 6.76 12.18
N SER A 107 2.76 7.44 12.74
CA SER A 107 2.83 8.88 13.00
C SER A 107 3.52 9.09 14.36
N GLY A 108 4.66 9.67 14.33
CA GLY A 108 5.30 9.98 15.60
C GLY A 108 6.75 9.84 15.58
#